data_b282ff81272d6f1e0ae70ed578425891
#
_entry.id   b282ff81272d6f1e0ae70ed578425891
#
_cell.length_a   1.000
_cell.length_b   1.000
_cell.length_c   1.000
_cell.angle_alpha   90.00
_cell.angle_beta   90.00
_cell.angle_gamma   90.00
#
_symmetry.space_group_name_H-M   'P 1'
#
loop_
_entity.id
_entity.type
_entity.pdbx_description
1 polymer ?
#
loop_
_entity_poly.entity_id
_entity_poly.type
_entity_poly.pdbx_seq_one_letter_code
_entity_poly.pdbx_strand_id
1 'polypeptide(L)'
;MKEAIKWTANHMPKSGDQQLPVMSLPNVAKARFFHSSFPQYSITPLAQLDGMAKYLGLGGLFVKNEAHRFGLNAFKVLGGSFAMARYIAQEMGRDVSEMTYDYLTSEAFRQEFGQATFFTATDG
;
A
#
# COMPACT_ATOMS: atom_id res chain seq x y z
N MET A 1 -4.02 -28.01 -27.98
CA MET A 1 -4.48 -26.73 -28.58
C MET A 1 -4.06 -25.61 -27.61
N LYS A 2 -3.28 -24.64 -28.09
CA LYS A 2 -2.99 -23.45 -27.27
C LYS A 2 -4.24 -22.56 -27.31
N GLU A 3 -4.96 -22.42 -26.22
CA GLU A 3 -6.02 -21.40 -26.14
C GLU A 3 -5.38 -20.02 -26.30
N ALA A 4 -5.90 -19.25 -27.24
CA ALA A 4 -5.46 -17.88 -27.43
C ALA A 4 -5.94 -17.04 -26.24
N ILE A 5 -5.05 -16.27 -25.67
CA ILE A 5 -5.40 -15.28 -24.63
C ILE A 5 -6.40 -14.29 -25.24
N LYS A 6 -7.59 -14.25 -24.67
CA LYS A 6 -8.63 -13.28 -25.08
C LYS A 6 -8.43 -11.98 -24.29
N TRP A 7 -8.52 -10.88 -24.98
CA TRP A 7 -8.44 -9.54 -24.37
C TRP A 7 -9.48 -8.62 -24.99
N THR A 8 -9.88 -7.63 -24.25
CA THR A 8 -10.78 -6.56 -24.69
C THR A 8 -10.18 -5.22 -24.34
N ALA A 9 -10.14 -4.30 -25.30
CA ALA A 9 -9.72 -2.93 -25.06
C ALA A 9 -10.80 -2.20 -24.22
N ASN A 10 -10.37 -1.42 -23.26
CA ASN A 10 -11.29 -0.55 -22.51
C ASN A 10 -11.62 0.69 -23.35
N HIS A 11 -12.89 0.82 -23.72
CA HIS A 11 -13.42 1.96 -24.47
C HIS A 11 -14.22 2.95 -23.62
N MET A 12 -14.15 2.83 -22.27
CA MET A 12 -14.83 3.78 -21.40
C MET A 12 -14.27 5.20 -21.62
N PRO A 13 -15.12 6.21 -21.80
CA PRO A 13 -14.66 7.58 -21.92
C PRO A 13 -13.91 7.98 -20.64
N LYS A 14 -12.78 8.67 -20.79
CA LYS A 14 -12.12 9.29 -19.66
C LYS A 14 -13.08 10.32 -19.06
N SER A 15 -13.56 10.09 -17.86
CA SER A 15 -14.13 11.16 -17.04
C SER A 15 -12.99 12.14 -16.78
N GLY A 16 -13.13 13.39 -17.21
CA GLY A 16 -12.07 14.41 -17.26
C GLY A 16 -11.00 14.33 -16.14
N ASP A 17 -10.02 15.19 -16.16
CA ASP A 17 -8.85 15.21 -15.23
C ASP A 17 -9.21 15.39 -13.74
N GLN A 18 -10.17 14.65 -13.23
CA GLN A 18 -10.45 14.60 -11.80
C GLN A 18 -9.34 13.80 -11.10
N GLN A 19 -8.32 14.53 -10.69
CA GLN A 19 -7.35 13.97 -9.74
C GLN A 19 -8.11 13.57 -8.46
N LEU A 20 -8.00 12.31 -8.09
CA LEU A 20 -8.52 11.85 -6.82
C LEU A 20 -7.66 12.46 -5.69
N PRO A 21 -8.20 13.32 -4.81
CA PRO A 21 -7.41 13.99 -3.77
C PRO A 21 -6.64 13.00 -2.89
N VAL A 22 -7.23 11.80 -2.68
CA VAL A 22 -6.59 10.73 -1.90
C VAL A 22 -5.30 10.21 -2.54
N MET A 23 -5.16 10.32 -3.86
CA MET A 23 -3.98 9.88 -4.62
C MET A 23 -3.00 11.02 -4.90
N SER A 24 -3.18 12.18 -4.26
CA SER A 24 -2.25 13.31 -4.39
C SER A 24 -0.85 12.97 -3.86
N LEU A 25 0.18 13.57 -4.46
CA LEU A 25 1.57 13.37 -4.01
C LEU A 25 1.78 13.63 -2.51
N PRO A 26 1.19 14.66 -1.87
CA PRO A 26 1.27 14.84 -0.44
C PRO A 26 0.70 13.66 0.36
N ASN A 27 -0.43 13.10 -0.04
CA ASN A 27 -1.03 11.94 0.65
C ASN A 27 -0.20 10.66 0.46
N VAL A 28 0.36 10.46 -0.73
CA VAL A 28 1.29 9.35 -1.00
C VAL A 28 2.56 9.49 -0.14
N ALA A 29 3.07 10.70 0.01
CA ALA A 29 4.23 10.98 0.87
C ALA A 29 3.93 10.66 2.35
N LYS A 30 2.75 11.03 2.86
CA LYS A 30 2.32 10.69 4.22
C LYS A 30 2.24 9.17 4.44
N ALA A 31 1.65 8.43 3.49
CA ALA A 31 1.59 6.97 3.56
C ALA A 31 2.99 6.33 3.56
N ARG A 32 3.89 6.83 2.71
CA ARG A 32 5.27 6.35 2.66
C ARG A 32 6.02 6.65 3.96
N PHE A 33 5.87 7.86 4.50
CA PHE A 33 6.47 8.25 5.77
C PHE A 33 6.01 7.34 6.90
N PHE A 34 4.70 7.12 7.02
CA PHE A 34 4.10 6.21 8.00
C PHE A 34 4.73 4.82 7.93
N HIS A 35 4.72 4.18 6.75
CA HIS A 35 5.24 2.83 6.62
C HIS A 35 6.76 2.75 6.86
N SER A 36 7.52 3.78 6.47
CA SER A 36 8.96 3.81 6.70
C SER A 36 9.36 3.99 8.17
N SER A 37 8.43 4.38 9.04
CA SER A 37 8.66 4.43 10.50
C SER A 37 8.74 3.05 11.15
N PHE A 38 8.26 2.00 10.48
CA PHE A 38 8.28 0.63 11.02
C PHE A 38 9.67 0.01 10.89
N PRO A 39 10.22 -0.60 11.98
CA PRO A 39 11.54 -1.23 11.94
C PRO A 39 11.69 -2.32 10.87
N GLN A 40 10.59 -3.00 10.55
CA GLN A 40 10.54 -4.06 9.54
C GLN A 40 10.37 -3.54 8.10
N TYR A 41 10.25 -2.23 7.92
CA TYR A 41 10.05 -1.65 6.59
C TYR A 41 11.31 -1.82 5.74
N SER A 42 11.12 -2.31 4.52
CA SER A 42 12.17 -2.36 3.50
C SER A 42 11.58 -2.09 2.13
N ILE A 43 12.41 -1.58 1.23
CA ILE A 43 12.05 -1.48 -0.18
C ILE A 43 12.08 -2.89 -0.76
N THR A 44 10.90 -3.39 -1.17
CA THR A 44 10.80 -4.72 -1.78
C THR A 44 11.42 -4.75 -3.18
N PRO A 45 11.99 -5.88 -3.61
CA PRO A 45 12.64 -5.98 -4.92
C PRO A 45 11.70 -5.70 -6.09
N LEU A 46 12.25 -5.09 -7.14
CA LEU A 46 11.63 -5.00 -8.45
C LEU A 46 12.46 -5.87 -9.40
N ALA A 47 11.91 -7.01 -9.80
CA ALA A 47 12.55 -7.93 -10.72
C ALA A 47 12.19 -7.58 -12.16
N GLN A 48 13.19 -7.50 -13.04
CA GLN A 48 13.00 -7.37 -14.48
C GLN A 48 13.13 -8.76 -15.11
N LEU A 49 12.10 -9.18 -15.86
CA LEU A 49 11.99 -10.53 -16.41
C LEU A 49 12.22 -10.49 -17.94
N ASP A 50 13.45 -10.23 -18.36
CA ASP A 50 13.79 -10.04 -19.80
C ASP A 50 13.47 -11.27 -20.65
N GLY A 51 13.76 -12.46 -20.17
CA GLY A 51 13.48 -13.71 -20.88
C GLY A 51 11.97 -13.90 -21.12
N MET A 52 11.14 -13.59 -20.13
CA MET A 52 9.69 -13.66 -20.22
C MET A 52 9.14 -12.55 -21.12
N ALA A 53 9.66 -11.35 -21.01
CA ALA A 53 9.29 -10.25 -21.89
C ALA A 53 9.55 -10.58 -23.36
N LYS A 54 10.74 -11.11 -23.67
CA LYS A 54 11.09 -11.56 -25.02
C LYS A 54 10.17 -12.69 -25.51
N TYR A 55 9.90 -13.68 -24.66
CA TYR A 55 9.02 -14.79 -25.01
C TYR A 55 7.60 -14.34 -25.36
N LEU A 56 7.10 -13.32 -24.62
CA LEU A 56 5.75 -12.76 -24.82
C LEU A 56 5.69 -11.64 -25.88
N GLY A 57 6.82 -11.22 -26.45
CA GLY A 57 6.88 -10.12 -27.41
C GLY A 57 6.61 -8.74 -26.79
N LEU A 58 6.90 -8.57 -25.48
CA LEU A 58 6.71 -7.33 -24.74
C LEU A 58 7.98 -6.48 -24.71
N GLY A 59 7.83 -5.15 -24.64
CA GLY A 59 8.96 -4.23 -24.47
C GLY A 59 9.66 -4.33 -23.11
N GLY A 60 8.98 -4.88 -22.11
CA GLY A 60 9.51 -5.14 -20.77
C GLY A 60 8.47 -5.80 -19.87
N LEU A 61 8.91 -6.57 -18.90
CA LEU A 61 8.06 -7.19 -17.87
C LEU A 61 8.73 -7.04 -16.51
N PHE A 62 8.05 -6.38 -15.58
CA PHE A 62 8.57 -6.09 -14.25
C PHE A 62 7.64 -6.66 -13.20
N VAL A 63 8.21 -7.29 -12.18
CA VAL A 63 7.49 -7.85 -11.04
C VAL A 63 7.95 -7.19 -9.75
N LYS A 64 7.05 -6.48 -9.09
CA LYS A 64 7.26 -5.98 -7.73
C LYS A 64 7.03 -7.13 -6.75
N ASN A 65 8.12 -7.62 -6.14
CA ASN A 65 8.07 -8.79 -5.28
C ASN A 65 7.69 -8.41 -3.84
N GLU A 66 6.42 -8.48 -3.52
CA GLU A 66 5.89 -8.17 -2.19
C GLU A 66 5.96 -9.34 -1.19
N ALA A 67 6.58 -10.48 -1.56
CA ALA A 67 6.83 -11.59 -0.64
C ALA A 67 7.73 -11.19 0.55
N HIS A 68 8.48 -10.10 0.42
CA HIS A 68 9.36 -9.59 1.48
C HIS A 68 8.71 -8.49 2.34
N ARG A 69 7.43 -8.18 2.11
CA ARG A 69 6.77 -7.08 2.82
C ARG A 69 6.52 -7.43 4.29
N PHE A 70 7.22 -6.75 5.21
CA PHE A 70 7.12 -6.94 6.67
C PHE A 70 7.25 -8.39 7.15
N GLY A 71 7.82 -9.29 6.34
CA GLY A 71 7.84 -10.72 6.66
C GLY A 71 6.48 -11.43 6.57
N LEU A 72 5.44 -10.73 6.09
CA LEU A 72 4.06 -11.23 6.04
C LEU A 72 3.67 -11.83 4.69
N ASN A 73 4.56 -11.80 3.72
CA ASN A 73 4.32 -12.29 2.36
C ASN A 73 3.08 -11.68 1.67
N ALA A 74 2.72 -10.45 2.05
CA ALA A 74 1.52 -9.79 1.54
C ALA A 74 1.64 -8.26 1.58
N PHE A 75 1.21 -7.59 0.51
CA PHE A 75 1.18 -6.12 0.43
C PHE A 75 -0.07 -5.50 1.11
N LYS A 76 -1.11 -6.27 1.36
CA LYS A 76 -2.40 -5.77 1.89
C LYS A 76 -2.28 -5.08 3.24
N VAL A 77 -1.26 -5.43 4.02
CA VAL A 77 -0.95 -4.79 5.31
C VAL A 77 -0.71 -3.27 5.16
N LEU A 78 -0.19 -2.82 4.02
CA LEU A 78 0.08 -1.40 3.78
C LEU A 78 -1.19 -0.55 3.83
N GLY A 79 -2.23 -0.96 3.09
CA GLY A 79 -3.50 -0.24 3.06
C GLY A 79 -4.22 -0.28 4.41
N GLY A 80 -4.33 -1.46 5.01
CA GLY A 80 -5.01 -1.66 6.29
C GLY A 80 -4.37 -0.86 7.43
N SER A 81 -3.05 -0.95 7.60
CA SER A 81 -2.34 -0.25 8.66
C SER A 81 -2.42 1.28 8.51
N PHE A 82 -2.28 1.80 7.29
CA PHE A 82 -2.40 3.24 7.06
C PHE A 82 -3.84 3.76 7.27
N ALA A 83 -4.85 2.97 6.90
CA ALA A 83 -6.25 3.32 7.15
C ALA A 83 -6.53 3.40 8.67
N MET A 84 -6.03 2.45 9.46
CA MET A 84 -6.12 2.49 10.92
C MET A 84 -5.41 3.70 11.51
N ALA A 85 -4.19 4.01 11.05
CA ALA A 85 -3.45 5.19 11.50
C ALA A 85 -4.19 6.50 11.18
N ARG A 86 -4.80 6.61 10.01
CA ARG A 86 -5.62 7.78 9.65
C ARG A 86 -6.85 7.92 10.53
N TYR A 87 -7.52 6.82 10.82
CA TYR A 87 -8.67 6.83 11.73
C TYR A 87 -8.26 7.30 13.13
N ILE A 88 -7.20 6.74 13.68
CA ILE A 88 -6.67 7.12 15.00
C ILE A 88 -6.29 8.61 15.02
N ALA A 89 -5.55 9.08 14.02
CA ALA A 89 -5.17 10.48 13.91
C ALA A 89 -6.40 11.41 13.89
N GLN A 90 -7.43 11.04 13.14
CA GLN A 90 -8.69 11.79 13.07
C GLN A 90 -9.41 11.84 14.42
N GLU A 91 -9.53 10.74 15.13
CA GLU A 91 -10.15 10.67 16.46
C GLU A 91 -9.39 11.51 17.49
N MET A 92 -8.07 11.59 17.36
CA MET A 92 -7.20 12.39 18.23
C MET A 92 -7.08 13.86 17.81
N GLY A 93 -7.66 14.27 16.68
CA GLY A 93 -7.50 15.61 16.12
C GLY A 93 -6.06 15.95 15.69
N ARG A 94 -5.27 14.94 15.30
CA ARG A 94 -3.85 15.04 14.92
C ARG A 94 -3.62 14.79 13.43
N ASP A 95 -2.45 15.17 12.92
CA ASP A 95 -2.04 14.77 11.57
C ASP A 95 -1.53 13.32 11.57
N VAL A 96 -1.84 12.58 10.50
CA VAL A 96 -1.40 11.18 10.36
C VAL A 96 0.13 11.01 10.34
N SER A 97 0.88 12.06 10.02
CA SER A 97 2.35 12.04 10.09
C SER A 97 2.89 11.91 11.53
N GLU A 98 2.06 12.17 12.54
CA GLU A 98 2.42 11.95 13.94
C GLU A 98 2.26 10.49 14.37
N MET A 99 1.52 9.68 13.60
CA MET A 99 1.23 8.28 13.89
C MET A 99 2.39 7.35 13.49
N THR A 100 3.59 7.63 13.99
CA THR A 100 4.77 6.78 13.75
C THR A 100 4.67 5.47 14.52
N TYR A 101 5.46 4.46 14.10
CA TYR A 101 5.54 3.19 14.83
C TYR A 101 5.87 3.40 16.30
N ASP A 102 6.89 4.21 16.59
CA ASP A 102 7.34 4.47 17.97
C ASP A 102 6.23 5.12 18.81
N TYR A 103 5.50 6.08 18.23
CA TYR A 103 4.38 6.69 18.94
C TYR A 103 3.24 5.71 19.20
N LEU A 104 2.80 4.99 18.16
CA LEU A 104 1.69 4.04 18.27
C LEU A 104 1.96 2.85 19.20
N THR A 105 3.23 2.54 19.46
CA THR A 105 3.64 1.48 20.39
C THR A 105 3.99 1.99 21.78
N SER A 106 3.97 3.33 21.99
CA SER A 106 4.35 3.96 23.25
C SER A 106 3.29 3.84 24.34
N GLU A 107 3.72 3.94 25.58
CA GLU A 107 2.81 4.04 26.73
C GLU A 107 2.00 5.34 26.69
N ALA A 108 2.59 6.45 26.23
CA ALA A 108 1.89 7.73 26.06
C ALA A 108 0.68 7.60 25.13
N PHE A 109 0.82 6.89 24.02
CA PHE A 109 -0.31 6.62 23.12
C PHE A 109 -1.42 5.81 23.82
N ARG A 110 -1.07 4.78 24.57
CA ARG A 110 -2.04 3.96 25.31
C ARG A 110 -2.82 4.75 26.34
N GLN A 111 -2.16 5.69 27.02
CA GLN A 111 -2.79 6.56 28.00
C GLN A 111 -3.70 7.60 27.34
N GLU A 112 -3.32 8.14 26.19
CA GLU A 112 -4.06 9.18 25.49
C GLU A 112 -5.23 8.64 24.67
N PHE A 113 -5.02 7.59 23.89
CA PHE A 113 -6.03 7.04 22.99
C PHE A 113 -6.79 5.85 23.57
N GLY A 114 -6.14 5.10 24.46
CA GLY A 114 -6.70 3.86 25.02
C GLY A 114 -6.52 2.67 24.09
N GLN A 115 -7.55 1.82 24.02
CA GLN A 115 -7.54 0.60 23.21
C GLN A 115 -8.66 0.64 22.17
N ALA A 116 -8.30 0.37 20.91
CA ALA A 116 -9.26 0.16 19.84
C ALA A 116 -9.09 -1.23 19.23
N THR A 117 -10.19 -1.82 18.81
CA THR A 117 -10.18 -3.10 18.08
C THR A 117 -10.69 -2.86 16.67
N PHE A 118 -9.89 -3.26 15.69
CA PHE A 118 -10.24 -3.16 14.27
C PHE A 118 -10.55 -4.56 13.73
N PHE A 119 -11.60 -4.66 12.94
CA PHE A 119 -11.97 -5.87 12.23
C PHE A 119 -11.83 -5.67 10.74
N THR A 120 -11.26 -6.64 10.06
CA THR A 120 -11.15 -6.64 8.62
C THR A 120 -11.38 -8.03 8.07
N ALA A 121 -11.85 -8.11 6.84
CA ALA A 121 -11.91 -9.34 6.07
C ALA A 121 -10.95 -9.25 4.89
N THR A 122 -10.25 -10.33 4.61
CA THR A 122 -9.37 -10.45 3.46
C THR A 122 -9.53 -11.83 2.83
N ASP A 123 -9.43 -11.90 1.53
CA ASP A 123 -9.55 -13.12 0.73
C ASP A 123 -8.17 -13.62 0.23
N GLY A 124 -7.22 -13.64 1.12
CA GLY A 124 -5.88 -14.19 0.88
C GLY A 124 -4.74 -13.26 1.17
#